data_7950792bad7533dc00e8a300cac8f373
#
_entry.id   7950792bad7533dc00e8a300cac8f373
#
_cell.length_a   1.000
_cell.length_b   1.000
_cell.length_c   1.000
_cell.angle_alpha   90.00
_cell.angle_beta   90.00
_cell.angle_gamma   90.00
#
_symmetry.space_group_name_H-M   'P 1'
#
loop_
_entity.id
_entity.type
_entity.pdbx_description
1 polymer ?
#
loop_
_entity_poly.entity_id
_entity_poly.type
_entity_poly.pdbx_seq_one_letter_code
_entity_poly.pdbx_strand_id
1 'polypeptide(L)'
;MIAKLGIASAGFVLLLGVTWCHSQAAEDKRQEFAAHMQKAEGYLRDKQPALAIPEFQAAVAIDPENVDAQANLGVLLFFQGKATESIPHFRAALAARKEEQQPGLAKIQGLLGMAESRTLDFADARKDMEAAFPLLQDQRFQVQLGLELVGLDTEAGDLEKAAAIVTQLRKSAPDNAEVLYAAYRTYSDLAGESMLSLALAAPDSAQMHQLLAHEDTRQGNTTAAIAQYRKAITIDPHLPGVQFELAELLHTSTDEIVRREAEQEYRAALRENPQNEKSILRLAEVDAQKGNIEQSYQEYTNAVELQPGDADAKLGMAKTLIAMNQSDKALALLEQTVQLEPTNATAHYRLATLYRKMGRVDDSKSEMDLYKKFKEMKEKLQALYKELQVQPKEIRADEQEEQ
;
A
#
# COMPACT_ATOMS: atom_id res chain seq x y z
N MET A 1 -23.52 -70.08 69.87
CA MET A 1 -23.47 -69.84 68.44
C MET A 1 -22.63 -68.63 68.15
N ILE A 2 -21.38 -68.90 67.85
CA ILE A 2 -20.34 -67.93 67.66
C ILE A 2 -19.84 -68.05 66.25
N ALA A 3 -19.55 -66.93 65.60
CA ALA A 3 -18.63 -66.67 64.50
C ALA A 3 -19.27 -65.98 63.31
N LYS A 4 -18.83 -64.71 63.12
CA LYS A 4 -18.31 -64.15 61.92
C LYS A 4 -18.22 -62.60 62.09
N LEU A 5 -17.10 -62.13 62.60
CA LEU A 5 -16.67 -60.77 62.42
C LEU A 5 -15.13 -60.81 62.21
N GLY A 6 -14.73 -60.38 61.07
CA GLY A 6 -13.31 -60.21 60.84
C GLY A 6 -12.91 -60.51 59.38
N ILE A 7 -13.15 -59.61 58.45
CA ILE A 7 -12.39 -59.36 57.23
C ILE A 7 -13.09 -58.17 56.55
N ALA A 8 -12.83 -56.92 57.03
CA ALA A 8 -13.28 -55.72 56.35
C ALA A 8 -12.36 -54.52 56.58
N SER A 9 -11.22 -54.62 57.25
CA SER A 9 -10.37 -53.48 57.60
C SER A 9 -9.02 -53.38 56.82
N ALA A 10 -8.63 -54.48 56.15
CA ALA A 10 -7.36 -54.46 55.39
C ALA A 10 -7.42 -53.85 53.98
N GLY A 11 -8.64 -53.93 53.32
CA GLY A 11 -8.81 -53.38 51.97
C GLY A 11 -8.95 -51.86 51.88
N PHE A 12 -9.44 -51.20 52.96
CA PHE A 12 -9.69 -49.76 52.97
C PHE A 12 -8.43 -48.95 53.25
N VAL A 13 -7.47 -49.47 53.96
CA VAL A 13 -6.16 -48.80 54.25
C VAL A 13 -5.25 -48.85 53.01
N LEU A 14 -5.28 -49.89 52.20
CA LEU A 14 -4.50 -50.01 50.98
C LEU A 14 -5.04 -49.09 49.89
N LEU A 15 -6.35 -48.89 49.76
CA LEU A 15 -6.94 -47.93 48.80
C LEU A 15 -6.66 -46.47 49.17
N LEU A 16 -6.65 -46.10 50.44
CA LEU A 16 -6.31 -44.77 50.91
C LEU A 16 -4.83 -44.47 50.80
N GLY A 17 -3.95 -45.44 51.00
CA GLY A 17 -2.51 -45.31 50.81
C GLY A 17 -2.09 -45.08 49.35
N VAL A 18 -2.75 -45.78 48.40
CA VAL A 18 -2.51 -45.62 46.96
C VAL A 18 -3.00 -44.26 46.44
N THR A 19 -4.16 -43.80 46.90
CA THR A 19 -4.70 -42.48 46.52
C THR A 19 -3.86 -41.33 47.09
N TRP A 20 -3.32 -41.48 48.31
CA TRP A 20 -2.46 -40.45 48.94
C TRP A 20 -1.09 -40.39 48.27
N CYS A 21 -0.44 -41.51 47.91
CA CYS A 21 0.80 -41.55 47.14
C CYS A 21 0.64 -40.95 45.72
N HIS A 22 -0.49 -41.18 45.06
CA HIS A 22 -0.76 -40.54 43.73
C HIS A 22 -0.99 -39.04 43.86
N SER A 23 -1.64 -38.57 44.91
CA SER A 23 -1.87 -37.18 45.19
C SER A 23 -0.54 -36.45 45.47
N GLN A 24 0.37 -37.04 46.28
CA GLN A 24 1.68 -36.48 46.59
C GLN A 24 2.58 -36.41 45.36
N ALA A 25 2.66 -37.46 44.56
CA ALA A 25 3.45 -37.51 43.35
C ALA A 25 2.95 -36.50 42.26
N ALA A 26 1.65 -36.24 42.22
CA ALA A 26 1.07 -35.23 41.33
C ALA A 26 1.40 -33.80 41.81
N GLU A 27 1.43 -33.58 43.13
CA GLU A 27 1.82 -32.26 43.70
C GLU A 27 3.30 -31.99 43.53
N ASP A 28 4.18 -32.98 43.73
CA ASP A 28 5.60 -32.87 43.51
C ASP A 28 5.93 -32.49 42.04
N LYS A 29 5.23 -33.12 41.06
CA LYS A 29 5.38 -32.76 39.64
C LYS A 29 4.91 -31.33 39.33
N ARG A 30 3.82 -30.89 39.96
CA ARG A 30 3.36 -29.51 39.77
C ARG A 30 4.36 -28.48 40.31
N GLN A 31 4.96 -28.76 41.47
CA GLN A 31 5.98 -27.92 42.06
C GLN A 31 7.25 -27.90 41.21
N GLU A 32 7.67 -29.04 40.70
CA GLU A 32 8.82 -29.17 39.78
C GLU A 32 8.57 -28.39 38.47
N PHE A 33 7.41 -28.55 37.86
CA PHE A 33 6.97 -27.78 36.68
C PHE A 33 7.04 -26.27 36.95
N ALA A 34 6.44 -25.82 38.04
CA ALA A 34 6.41 -24.39 38.39
C ALA A 34 7.84 -23.84 38.63
N ALA A 35 8.74 -24.63 39.24
CA ALA A 35 10.13 -24.24 39.45
C ALA A 35 10.89 -24.05 38.13
N HIS A 36 10.70 -24.98 37.15
CA HIS A 36 11.30 -24.86 35.82
C HIS A 36 10.75 -23.65 35.05
N MET A 37 9.44 -23.43 35.07
CA MET A 37 8.81 -22.26 34.45
C MET A 37 9.35 -20.94 35.04
N GLN A 38 9.41 -20.85 36.38
CA GLN A 38 9.94 -19.65 37.06
C GLN A 38 11.41 -19.36 36.69
N LYS A 39 12.25 -20.39 36.65
CA LYS A 39 13.65 -20.25 36.23
C LYS A 39 13.78 -19.80 34.76
N ALA A 40 13.02 -20.43 33.87
CA ALA A 40 13.02 -20.10 32.46
C ALA A 40 12.60 -18.64 32.23
N GLU A 41 11.53 -18.18 32.87
CA GLU A 41 11.08 -16.79 32.83
C GLU A 41 12.10 -15.84 33.45
N GLY A 42 12.82 -16.26 34.50
CA GLY A 42 13.93 -15.54 35.11
C GLY A 42 15.04 -15.28 34.05
N TYR A 43 15.47 -16.31 33.36
CA TYR A 43 16.47 -16.20 32.30
C TYR A 43 16.02 -15.30 31.14
N LEU A 44 14.73 -15.31 30.80
CA LEU A 44 14.19 -14.41 29.78
C LEU A 44 14.23 -12.94 30.23
N ARG A 45 13.86 -12.67 31.48
CA ARG A 45 13.97 -11.30 32.06
C ARG A 45 15.42 -10.81 32.09
N ASP A 46 16.38 -11.69 32.37
CA ASP A 46 17.82 -11.41 32.38
C ASP A 46 18.45 -11.40 30.97
N LYS A 47 17.62 -11.50 29.91
CA LYS A 47 18.05 -11.54 28.50
C LYS A 47 19.02 -12.67 28.19
N GLN A 48 18.85 -13.83 28.83
CA GLN A 48 19.65 -15.05 28.66
C GLN A 48 18.81 -16.18 28.03
N PRO A 49 18.27 -16.03 26.81
CA PRO A 49 17.33 -17.00 26.22
C PRO A 49 17.92 -18.40 26.03
N ALA A 50 19.24 -18.50 25.85
CA ALA A 50 19.91 -19.80 25.71
C ALA A 50 19.81 -20.65 26.99
N LEU A 51 19.79 -20.03 28.19
CA LEU A 51 19.61 -20.72 29.46
C LEU A 51 18.14 -21.05 29.78
N ALA A 52 17.19 -20.35 29.17
CA ALA A 52 15.77 -20.63 29.34
C ALA A 52 15.35 -21.93 28.61
N ILE A 53 15.99 -22.28 27.50
CA ILE A 53 15.60 -23.46 26.69
C ILE A 53 15.60 -24.76 27.49
N PRO A 54 16.68 -25.18 28.20
CA PRO A 54 16.67 -26.42 28.95
C PRO A 54 15.64 -26.44 30.06
N GLU A 55 15.32 -25.29 30.67
CA GLU A 55 14.27 -25.20 31.69
C GLU A 55 12.87 -25.36 31.05
N PHE A 56 12.58 -24.74 29.91
CA PHE A 56 11.34 -24.99 29.20
C PHE A 56 11.24 -26.43 28.66
N GLN A 57 12.34 -27.04 28.22
CA GLN A 57 12.37 -28.46 27.84
C GLN A 57 11.99 -29.37 29.01
N ALA A 58 12.52 -29.11 30.22
CA ALA A 58 12.16 -29.82 31.42
C ALA A 58 10.68 -29.62 31.80
N ALA A 59 10.17 -28.38 31.71
CA ALA A 59 8.75 -28.10 31.95
C ALA A 59 7.85 -28.86 30.95
N VAL A 60 8.16 -28.85 29.66
CA VAL A 60 7.42 -29.59 28.62
C VAL A 60 7.49 -31.09 28.85
N ALA A 61 8.58 -31.62 29.36
CA ALA A 61 8.69 -33.05 29.69
C ALA A 61 7.77 -33.44 30.85
N ILE A 62 7.49 -32.53 31.82
CA ILE A 62 6.57 -32.75 32.94
C ILE A 62 5.12 -32.57 32.51
N ASP A 63 4.81 -31.53 31.75
CA ASP A 63 3.47 -31.20 31.26
C ASP A 63 3.51 -30.87 29.76
N PRO A 64 3.40 -31.89 28.88
CA PRO A 64 3.45 -31.69 27.43
C PRO A 64 2.24 -30.92 26.84
N GLU A 65 1.15 -30.77 27.58
CA GLU A 65 -0.03 -30.03 27.13
C GLU A 65 -0.04 -28.59 27.60
N ASN A 66 0.98 -28.16 28.31
CA ASN A 66 1.06 -26.79 28.77
C ASN A 66 1.37 -25.83 27.61
N VAL A 67 0.40 -25.00 27.29
CA VAL A 67 0.46 -24.04 26.18
C VAL A 67 1.62 -23.08 26.28
N ASP A 68 1.83 -22.50 27.48
CA ASP A 68 2.84 -21.45 27.66
C ASP A 68 4.26 -22.03 27.59
N ALA A 69 4.48 -23.22 28.16
CA ALA A 69 5.77 -23.91 28.05
C ALA A 69 6.08 -24.28 26.58
N GLN A 70 5.11 -24.87 25.89
CA GLN A 70 5.25 -25.22 24.47
C GLN A 70 5.48 -23.98 23.59
N ALA A 71 4.66 -22.95 23.74
CA ALA A 71 4.79 -21.73 22.97
C ALA A 71 6.15 -21.04 23.16
N ASN A 72 6.59 -20.88 24.42
CA ASN A 72 7.87 -20.25 24.72
C ASN A 72 9.06 -21.07 24.20
N LEU A 73 9.03 -22.38 24.35
CA LEU A 73 10.06 -23.27 23.80
C LEU A 73 10.11 -23.17 22.26
N GLY A 74 8.94 -23.23 21.60
CA GLY A 74 8.84 -23.06 20.15
C GLY A 74 9.43 -21.74 19.67
N VAL A 75 9.08 -20.61 20.35
CA VAL A 75 9.60 -19.26 20.04
C VAL A 75 11.13 -19.21 20.17
N LEU A 76 11.66 -19.74 21.27
CA LEU A 76 13.11 -19.71 21.52
C LEU A 76 13.88 -20.55 20.49
N LEU A 77 13.38 -21.73 20.13
CA LEU A 77 13.98 -22.58 19.11
C LEU A 77 13.94 -21.91 17.73
N PHE A 78 12.82 -21.30 17.38
CA PHE A 78 12.65 -20.58 16.12
C PHE A 78 13.67 -19.45 15.98
N PHE A 79 13.82 -18.60 17.00
CA PHE A 79 14.78 -17.50 16.98
C PHE A 79 16.24 -17.95 17.08
N GLN A 80 16.49 -19.18 17.53
CA GLN A 80 17.82 -19.81 17.39
C GLN A 80 18.10 -20.40 16.00
N GLY A 81 17.17 -20.26 15.05
CA GLY A 81 17.32 -20.84 13.71
C GLY A 81 16.97 -22.34 13.63
N LYS A 82 16.41 -22.91 14.69
CA LYS A 82 15.99 -24.32 14.79
C LYS A 82 14.53 -24.51 14.38
N ALA A 83 14.19 -24.09 13.16
CA ALA A 83 12.82 -24.09 12.67
C ALA A 83 12.17 -25.48 12.77
N THR A 84 12.87 -26.52 12.33
CA THR A 84 12.36 -27.91 12.39
C THR A 84 12.03 -28.35 13.81
N GLU A 85 12.85 -27.98 14.80
CA GLU A 85 12.60 -28.31 16.20
C GLU A 85 11.46 -27.50 16.80
N SER A 86 11.19 -26.27 16.32
CA SER A 86 10.13 -25.38 16.83
C SER A 86 8.72 -25.79 16.40
N ILE A 87 8.56 -26.37 15.21
CA ILE A 87 7.24 -26.74 14.63
C ILE A 87 6.39 -27.62 15.56
N PRO A 88 6.89 -28.75 16.12
CA PRO A 88 6.07 -29.59 16.99
C PRO A 88 5.60 -28.86 18.26
N HIS A 89 6.40 -27.93 18.79
CA HIS A 89 6.05 -27.15 19.97
C HIS A 89 4.95 -26.10 19.65
N PHE A 90 5.04 -25.43 18.50
CA PHE A 90 3.96 -24.54 18.08
C PHE A 90 2.65 -25.29 17.81
N ARG A 91 2.73 -26.45 17.12
CA ARG A 91 1.54 -27.31 16.89
C ARG A 91 0.93 -27.81 18.20
N ALA A 92 1.74 -28.21 19.17
CA ALA A 92 1.28 -28.60 20.49
C ALA A 92 0.57 -27.46 21.24
N ALA A 93 1.18 -26.25 21.22
CA ALA A 93 0.59 -25.07 21.84
C ALA A 93 -0.76 -24.68 21.21
N LEU A 94 -0.89 -24.79 19.89
CA LEU A 94 -2.14 -24.50 19.18
C LEU A 94 -3.21 -25.59 19.43
N ALA A 95 -2.83 -26.86 19.50
CA ALA A 95 -3.75 -27.98 19.72
C ALA A 95 -4.33 -28.01 21.16
N ALA A 96 -3.56 -27.59 22.15
CA ALA A 96 -3.95 -27.63 23.56
C ALA A 96 -4.97 -26.54 23.95
N ARG A 97 -5.20 -25.50 23.11
CA ARG A 97 -6.16 -24.41 23.39
C ARG A 97 -7.54 -24.65 22.81
N LYS A 98 -8.55 -24.42 23.65
CA LYS A 98 -9.96 -24.65 23.32
C LYS A 98 -10.71 -23.42 22.75
N GLU A 99 -10.11 -22.25 22.72
CA GLU A 99 -10.75 -21.01 22.25
C GLU A 99 -10.01 -20.41 21.05
N GLU A 100 -10.71 -20.28 19.91
CA GLU A 100 -10.15 -20.01 18.58
C GLU A 100 -9.68 -18.54 18.31
N GLN A 101 -9.95 -17.57 19.19
CA GLN A 101 -9.77 -16.15 18.82
C GLN A 101 -8.94 -15.32 19.82
N GLN A 102 -7.84 -15.81 20.33
CA GLN A 102 -6.96 -15.00 21.16
C GLN A 102 -5.78 -14.41 20.35
N PRO A 103 -5.45 -13.10 20.49
CA PRO A 103 -4.34 -12.45 19.76
C PRO A 103 -2.99 -13.15 19.93
N GLY A 104 -2.75 -13.76 21.09
CA GLY A 104 -1.53 -14.54 21.36
C GLY A 104 -1.40 -15.80 20.50
N LEU A 105 -2.53 -16.41 20.14
CA LEU A 105 -2.55 -17.60 19.26
C LEU A 105 -2.22 -17.24 17.82
N ALA A 106 -2.74 -16.13 17.32
CA ALA A 106 -2.42 -15.66 15.98
C ALA A 106 -0.91 -15.44 15.80
N LYS A 107 -0.22 -14.94 16.83
CA LYS A 107 1.23 -14.79 16.79
C LYS A 107 1.96 -16.13 16.73
N ILE A 108 1.52 -17.12 17.52
CA ILE A 108 2.08 -18.48 17.51
C ILE A 108 1.82 -19.16 16.17
N GLN A 109 0.61 -19.02 15.62
CA GLN A 109 0.26 -19.57 14.31
C GLN A 109 1.08 -18.92 13.18
N GLY A 110 1.27 -17.59 13.23
CA GLY A 110 2.15 -16.89 12.30
C GLY A 110 3.61 -17.37 12.40
N LEU A 111 4.13 -17.59 13.61
CA LEU A 111 5.48 -18.14 13.79
C LEU A 111 5.59 -19.61 13.34
N LEU A 112 4.53 -20.41 13.49
CA LEU A 112 4.46 -21.75 12.91
C LEU A 112 4.61 -21.68 11.39
N GLY A 113 3.79 -20.87 10.72
CA GLY A 113 3.89 -20.69 9.27
C GLY A 113 5.26 -20.22 8.81
N MET A 114 5.89 -19.27 9.54
CA MET A 114 7.27 -18.86 9.25
C MET A 114 8.30 -19.97 9.47
N ALA A 115 8.09 -20.85 10.44
CA ALA A 115 8.95 -22.03 10.65
C ALA A 115 8.78 -23.07 9.53
N GLU A 116 7.56 -23.29 9.09
CA GLU A 116 7.23 -24.18 7.97
C GLU A 116 7.80 -23.65 6.65
N SER A 117 7.72 -22.35 6.39
CA SER A 117 8.36 -21.69 5.25
C SER A 117 9.88 -21.95 5.23
N ARG A 118 10.56 -21.84 6.38
CA ARG A 118 12.00 -22.12 6.50
C ARG A 118 12.35 -23.61 6.29
N THR A 119 11.42 -24.49 6.47
CA THR A 119 11.58 -25.95 6.22
C THR A 119 11.06 -26.38 4.85
N LEU A 120 10.72 -25.41 3.99
CA LEU A 120 10.21 -25.58 2.62
C LEU A 120 8.83 -26.26 2.55
N ASP A 121 8.08 -26.25 3.64
CA ASP A 121 6.68 -26.68 3.67
C ASP A 121 5.74 -25.51 3.36
N PHE A 122 5.80 -25.05 2.11
CA PHE A 122 5.15 -23.82 1.68
C PHE A 122 3.61 -23.89 1.73
N ALA A 123 3.04 -25.09 1.59
CA ALA A 123 1.58 -25.26 1.61
C ALA A 123 1.01 -25.01 3.02
N ASP A 124 1.60 -25.64 4.05
CA ASP A 124 1.21 -25.44 5.44
C ASP A 124 1.58 -24.03 5.90
N ALA A 125 2.77 -23.52 5.51
CA ALA A 125 3.22 -22.17 5.79
C ALA A 125 2.20 -21.10 5.35
N ARG A 126 1.75 -21.15 4.10
CA ARG A 126 0.72 -20.23 3.56
C ARG A 126 -0.57 -20.31 4.38
N LYS A 127 -1.07 -21.51 4.59
CA LYS A 127 -2.31 -21.74 5.34
C LYS A 127 -2.27 -21.14 6.74
N ASP A 128 -1.17 -21.37 7.48
CA ASP A 128 -1.04 -20.89 8.84
C ASP A 128 -0.79 -19.37 8.89
N MET A 129 -0.03 -18.82 7.95
CA MET A 129 0.15 -17.37 7.84
C MET A 129 -1.14 -16.65 7.40
N GLU A 130 -1.89 -17.17 6.41
CA GLU A 130 -3.17 -16.61 5.97
C GLU A 130 -4.18 -16.55 7.11
N ALA A 131 -4.24 -17.59 7.95
CA ALA A 131 -5.12 -17.64 9.11
C ALA A 131 -4.70 -16.67 10.22
N ALA A 132 -3.40 -16.48 10.43
CA ALA A 132 -2.86 -15.61 11.47
C ALA A 132 -2.92 -14.12 11.11
N PHE A 133 -2.60 -13.76 9.87
CA PHE A 133 -2.36 -12.39 9.41
C PHE A 133 -3.46 -11.38 9.79
N PRO A 134 -4.77 -11.64 9.55
CA PRO A 134 -5.83 -10.68 9.88
C PRO A 134 -6.06 -10.50 11.38
N LEU A 135 -5.57 -11.42 12.22
CA LEU A 135 -5.77 -11.41 13.67
C LEU A 135 -4.60 -10.77 14.43
N LEU A 136 -3.50 -10.44 13.74
CA LEU A 136 -2.32 -9.83 14.34
C LEU A 136 -2.56 -8.38 14.75
N GLN A 137 -2.22 -8.05 16.00
CA GLN A 137 -2.29 -6.70 16.56
C GLN A 137 -0.92 -5.99 16.57
N ASP A 138 0.18 -6.73 16.60
CA ASP A 138 1.53 -6.20 16.52
C ASP A 138 1.84 -5.82 15.08
N GLN A 139 1.85 -4.52 14.78
CA GLN A 139 2.07 -3.99 13.44
C GLN A 139 3.41 -4.45 12.84
N ARG A 140 4.48 -4.51 13.64
CA ARG A 140 5.80 -4.92 13.12
C ARG A 140 5.79 -6.38 12.70
N PHE A 141 5.20 -7.23 13.53
CA PHE A 141 5.07 -8.64 13.21
C PHE A 141 4.10 -8.88 12.05
N GLN A 142 3.00 -8.10 11.98
CA GLN A 142 2.06 -8.14 10.86
C GLN A 142 2.74 -7.79 9.53
N VAL A 143 3.58 -6.75 9.51
CA VAL A 143 4.35 -6.38 8.31
C VAL A 143 5.31 -7.50 7.91
N GLN A 144 6.06 -8.04 8.87
CA GLN A 144 7.02 -9.11 8.59
C GLN A 144 6.33 -10.36 8.03
N LEU A 145 5.26 -10.83 8.70
CA LEU A 145 4.50 -11.99 8.27
C LEU A 145 3.83 -11.76 6.90
N GLY A 146 3.23 -10.60 6.72
CA GLY A 146 2.56 -10.25 5.48
C GLY A 146 3.50 -10.17 4.28
N LEU A 147 4.71 -9.64 4.45
CA LEU A 147 5.72 -9.60 3.38
C LEU A 147 6.20 -11.01 3.01
N GLU A 148 6.37 -11.90 3.99
CA GLU A 148 6.74 -13.30 3.72
C GLU A 148 5.59 -14.03 2.99
N LEU A 149 4.34 -13.81 3.42
CA LEU A 149 3.16 -14.38 2.77
C LEU A 149 2.98 -13.87 1.33
N VAL A 150 3.22 -12.57 1.08
CA VAL A 150 3.24 -11.99 -0.28
C VAL A 150 4.26 -12.72 -1.17
N GLY A 151 5.44 -13.02 -0.63
CA GLY A 151 6.46 -13.82 -1.34
C GLY A 151 5.95 -15.20 -1.72
N LEU A 152 5.39 -15.93 -0.75
CA LEU A 152 4.86 -17.28 -0.96
C LEU A 152 3.69 -17.31 -1.95
N ASP A 153 2.78 -16.32 -1.89
CA ASP A 153 1.65 -16.22 -2.81
C ASP A 153 2.11 -15.89 -4.23
N THR A 154 3.12 -15.00 -4.35
CA THR A 154 3.72 -14.67 -5.66
C THR A 154 4.40 -15.89 -6.29
N GLU A 155 5.18 -16.65 -5.52
CA GLU A 155 5.83 -17.89 -6.00
C GLU A 155 4.83 -18.97 -6.38
N ALA A 156 3.69 -19.00 -5.72
CA ALA A 156 2.59 -19.92 -6.05
C ALA A 156 1.74 -19.45 -7.26
N GLY A 157 1.94 -18.24 -7.77
CA GLY A 157 1.12 -17.65 -8.83
C GLY A 157 -0.21 -17.06 -8.35
N ASP A 158 -0.44 -16.94 -7.03
CA ASP A 158 -1.67 -16.38 -6.45
C ASP A 158 -1.56 -14.84 -6.31
N LEU A 159 -1.34 -14.14 -7.43
CA LEU A 159 -1.05 -12.70 -7.44
C LEU A 159 -2.18 -11.86 -6.84
N GLU A 160 -3.45 -12.28 -6.97
CA GLU A 160 -4.59 -11.58 -6.38
C GLU A 160 -4.56 -11.64 -4.84
N LYS A 161 -4.17 -12.78 -4.26
CA LYS A 161 -3.97 -12.87 -2.81
C LYS A 161 -2.81 -11.99 -2.35
N ALA A 162 -1.67 -12.06 -3.02
CA ALA A 162 -0.54 -11.20 -2.75
C ALA A 162 -0.93 -9.72 -2.79
N ALA A 163 -1.72 -9.29 -3.78
CA ALA A 163 -2.22 -7.93 -3.92
C ALA A 163 -3.16 -7.50 -2.78
N ALA A 164 -4.02 -8.43 -2.31
CA ALA A 164 -4.90 -8.16 -1.17
C ALA A 164 -4.11 -7.92 0.13
N ILE A 165 -3.09 -8.73 0.38
CA ILE A 165 -2.20 -8.58 1.54
C ILE A 165 -1.41 -7.28 1.47
N VAL A 166 -0.79 -6.99 0.33
CA VAL A 166 -0.05 -5.73 0.10
C VAL A 166 -0.95 -4.51 0.29
N THR A 167 -2.20 -4.57 -0.18
CA THR A 167 -3.17 -3.47 0.01
C THR A 167 -3.46 -3.23 1.49
N GLN A 168 -3.55 -4.29 2.30
CA GLN A 168 -3.74 -4.18 3.75
C GLN A 168 -2.47 -3.63 4.43
N LEU A 169 -1.29 -4.11 4.06
CA LEU A 169 -0.01 -3.62 4.58
C LEU A 169 0.22 -2.14 4.29
N ARG A 170 -0.13 -1.66 3.10
CA ARG A 170 -0.06 -0.23 2.75
C ARG A 170 -0.95 0.66 3.59
N LYS A 171 -2.09 0.15 4.09
CA LYS A 171 -2.95 0.89 5.02
C LYS A 171 -2.36 0.97 6.42
N SER A 172 -1.72 -0.10 6.89
CA SER A 172 -1.14 -0.16 8.24
C SER A 172 0.25 0.44 8.34
N ALA A 173 1.04 0.40 7.24
CA ALA A 173 2.43 0.88 7.18
C ALA A 173 2.72 1.63 5.86
N PRO A 174 2.09 2.81 5.62
CA PRO A 174 2.12 3.49 4.34
C PRO A 174 3.52 3.97 3.91
N ASP A 175 4.40 4.27 4.87
CA ASP A 175 5.75 4.80 4.62
C ASP A 175 6.84 3.72 4.75
N ASN A 176 6.47 2.45 4.90
CA ASN A 176 7.44 1.37 5.00
C ASN A 176 7.99 1.01 3.61
N ALA A 177 9.30 1.17 3.41
CA ALA A 177 9.96 0.97 2.12
C ALA A 177 9.80 -0.46 1.56
N GLU A 178 9.84 -1.49 2.44
CA GLU A 178 9.69 -2.89 2.02
C GLU A 178 8.25 -3.16 1.55
N VAL A 179 7.25 -2.60 2.24
CA VAL A 179 5.84 -2.68 1.84
C VAL A 179 5.61 -1.96 0.51
N LEU A 180 6.18 -0.75 0.34
CA LEU A 180 6.06 0.00 -0.92
C LEU A 180 6.72 -0.74 -2.08
N TYR A 181 7.87 -1.35 -1.86
CA TYR A 181 8.55 -2.15 -2.86
C TYR A 181 7.78 -3.43 -3.22
N ALA A 182 7.28 -4.16 -2.22
CA ALA A 182 6.42 -5.32 -2.44
C ALA A 182 5.16 -4.94 -3.22
N ALA A 183 4.54 -3.79 -2.89
CA ALA A 183 3.39 -3.26 -3.61
C ALA A 183 3.70 -2.99 -5.09
N TYR A 184 4.81 -2.31 -5.36
CA TYR A 184 5.24 -2.06 -6.73
C TYR A 184 5.39 -3.35 -7.52
N ARG A 185 6.10 -4.34 -6.98
CA ARG A 185 6.30 -5.63 -7.65
C ARG A 185 4.98 -6.36 -7.90
N THR A 186 4.20 -6.58 -6.84
CA THR A 186 2.95 -7.35 -6.93
C THR A 186 1.96 -6.73 -7.91
N TYR A 187 1.80 -5.39 -7.90
CA TYR A 187 0.90 -4.73 -8.85
C TYR A 187 1.45 -4.74 -10.29
N SER A 188 2.77 -4.70 -10.46
CA SER A 188 3.39 -4.83 -11.80
C SER A 188 3.18 -6.23 -12.38
N ASP A 189 3.38 -7.27 -11.57
CA ASP A 189 3.18 -8.66 -11.98
C ASP A 189 1.72 -8.92 -12.34
N LEU A 190 0.78 -8.44 -11.50
CA LEU A 190 -0.66 -8.57 -11.75
C LEU A 190 -1.12 -7.80 -12.98
N ALA A 191 -0.57 -6.61 -13.21
CA ALA A 191 -0.83 -5.85 -14.42
C ALA A 191 -0.31 -6.58 -15.68
N GLY A 192 0.87 -7.19 -15.61
CA GLY A 192 1.44 -8.00 -16.68
C GLY A 192 0.59 -9.22 -17.01
N GLU A 193 0.11 -9.93 -15.99
CA GLU A 193 -0.79 -11.08 -16.18
C GLU A 193 -2.14 -10.66 -16.82
N SER A 194 -2.71 -9.54 -16.34
CA SER A 194 -3.94 -8.99 -16.89
C SER A 194 -3.79 -8.57 -18.34
N MET A 195 -2.66 -7.96 -18.70
CA MET A 195 -2.33 -7.60 -20.06
C MET A 195 -2.21 -8.84 -20.97
N LEU A 196 -1.52 -9.88 -20.50
CA LEU A 196 -1.39 -11.15 -21.23
C LEU A 196 -2.76 -11.81 -21.45
N SER A 197 -3.60 -11.83 -20.42
CA SER A 197 -4.95 -12.35 -20.48
C SER A 197 -5.80 -11.61 -21.51
N LEU A 198 -5.73 -10.27 -21.56
CA LEU A 198 -6.41 -9.46 -22.56
C LEU A 198 -5.87 -9.74 -23.96
N ALA A 199 -4.55 -9.85 -24.12
CA ALA A 199 -3.92 -10.14 -25.40
C ALA A 199 -4.33 -11.52 -25.98
N LEU A 200 -4.56 -12.50 -25.09
CA LEU A 200 -5.03 -13.83 -25.48
C LEU A 200 -6.53 -13.86 -25.79
N ALA A 201 -7.33 -13.15 -25.00
CA ALA A 201 -8.79 -13.17 -25.14
C ALA A 201 -9.30 -12.27 -26.27
N ALA A 202 -8.67 -11.10 -26.47
CA ALA A 202 -9.15 -10.08 -27.40
C ALA A 202 -8.00 -9.25 -28.00
N PRO A 203 -7.09 -9.85 -28.80
CA PRO A 203 -5.86 -9.22 -29.27
C PRO A 203 -6.10 -7.97 -30.14
N ASP A 204 -7.23 -7.93 -30.88
CA ASP A 204 -7.59 -6.84 -31.79
C ASP A 204 -8.68 -5.90 -31.20
N SER A 205 -8.89 -5.94 -29.90
CA SER A 205 -9.87 -5.07 -29.22
C SER A 205 -9.39 -3.62 -29.10
N ALA A 206 -10.34 -2.68 -29.01
CA ALA A 206 -10.01 -1.28 -28.75
C ALA A 206 -9.24 -1.11 -27.43
N GLN A 207 -9.60 -1.89 -26.38
CA GLN A 207 -8.92 -1.92 -25.09
C GLN A 207 -7.46 -2.38 -25.22
N MET A 208 -7.21 -3.41 -26.04
CA MET A 208 -5.83 -3.87 -26.28
C MET A 208 -5.01 -2.80 -26.99
N HIS A 209 -5.56 -2.14 -28.00
CA HIS A 209 -4.89 -1.04 -28.67
C HIS A 209 -4.65 0.16 -27.74
N GLN A 210 -5.58 0.51 -26.85
CA GLN A 210 -5.38 1.54 -25.84
C GLN A 210 -4.24 1.15 -24.88
N LEU A 211 -4.19 -0.10 -24.43
CA LEU A 211 -3.13 -0.60 -23.55
C LEU A 211 -1.75 -0.57 -24.24
N LEU A 212 -1.68 -0.99 -25.52
CA LEU A 212 -0.44 -0.88 -26.31
C LEU A 212 0.00 0.56 -26.48
N ALA A 213 -0.95 1.49 -26.66
CA ALA A 213 -0.64 2.92 -26.73
C ALA A 213 -0.05 3.46 -25.41
N HIS A 214 -0.57 3.03 -24.26
CA HIS A 214 0.01 3.37 -22.95
C HIS A 214 1.44 2.84 -22.82
N GLU A 215 1.70 1.61 -23.24
CA GLU A 215 3.02 1.01 -23.16
C GLU A 215 4.01 1.71 -24.11
N ASP A 216 3.60 2.00 -25.35
CA ASP A 216 4.41 2.79 -26.29
C ASP A 216 4.71 4.20 -25.76
N THR A 217 3.73 4.84 -25.11
CA THR A 217 3.93 6.16 -24.46
C THR A 217 4.96 6.07 -23.34
N ARG A 218 4.89 5.04 -22.50
CA ARG A 218 5.83 4.80 -21.39
C ARG A 218 7.26 4.56 -21.89
N GLN A 219 7.39 3.93 -23.06
CA GLN A 219 8.68 3.70 -23.72
C GLN A 219 9.19 4.91 -24.52
N GLY A 220 8.41 5.98 -24.64
CA GLY A 220 8.75 7.17 -25.44
C GLY A 220 8.50 6.99 -26.94
N ASN A 221 7.82 5.93 -27.35
CA ASN A 221 7.49 5.61 -28.75
C ASN A 221 6.26 6.41 -29.21
N THR A 222 6.31 7.74 -29.14
CA THR A 222 5.15 8.63 -29.39
C THR A 222 4.41 8.32 -30.69
N THR A 223 5.12 8.06 -31.81
CA THR A 223 4.50 7.77 -33.10
C THR A 223 3.70 6.46 -33.07
N ALA A 224 4.23 5.43 -32.43
CA ALA A 224 3.54 4.15 -32.27
C ALA A 224 2.31 4.31 -31.38
N ALA A 225 2.45 5.00 -30.25
CA ALA A 225 1.36 5.29 -29.33
C ALA A 225 0.17 6.00 -30.04
N ILE A 226 0.44 7.06 -30.80
CA ILE A 226 -0.59 7.77 -31.59
C ILE A 226 -1.30 6.81 -32.56
N ALA A 227 -0.54 5.94 -33.24
CA ALA A 227 -1.13 4.97 -34.18
C ALA A 227 -2.03 3.96 -33.46
N GLN A 228 -1.66 3.52 -32.25
CA GLN A 228 -2.46 2.60 -31.45
C GLN A 228 -3.73 3.28 -30.91
N TYR A 229 -3.66 4.50 -30.38
CA TYR A 229 -4.85 5.25 -29.96
C TYR A 229 -5.83 5.46 -31.12
N ARG A 230 -5.36 5.85 -32.33
CA ARG A 230 -6.22 5.99 -33.52
C ARG A 230 -6.90 4.69 -33.91
N LYS A 231 -6.21 3.55 -33.77
CA LYS A 231 -6.82 2.23 -33.98
C LYS A 231 -7.90 1.96 -32.96
N ALA A 232 -7.63 2.20 -31.67
CA ALA A 232 -8.61 2.04 -30.60
C ALA A 232 -9.88 2.85 -30.90
N ILE A 233 -9.75 4.14 -31.24
CA ILE A 233 -10.88 5.01 -31.65
C ILE A 233 -11.63 4.51 -32.88
N THR A 234 -10.90 3.94 -33.83
CA THR A 234 -11.51 3.38 -35.05
C THR A 234 -12.39 2.15 -34.74
N ILE A 235 -11.96 1.32 -33.78
CA ILE A 235 -12.67 0.11 -33.36
C ILE A 235 -13.85 0.46 -32.44
N ASP A 236 -13.62 1.30 -31.48
CA ASP A 236 -14.63 1.78 -30.53
C ASP A 236 -14.47 3.29 -30.28
N PRO A 237 -15.23 4.14 -30.97
CA PRO A 237 -15.19 5.58 -30.79
C PRO A 237 -15.67 6.04 -29.42
N HIS A 238 -16.39 5.18 -28.68
CA HIS A 238 -16.95 5.48 -27.35
C HIS A 238 -16.09 4.90 -26.20
N LEU A 239 -14.91 4.33 -26.53
CA LEU A 239 -14.01 3.82 -25.49
C LEU A 239 -13.62 4.92 -24.52
N PRO A 240 -13.89 4.75 -23.20
CA PRO A 240 -13.67 5.82 -22.23
C PRO A 240 -12.21 6.27 -22.17
N GLY A 241 -12.01 7.58 -22.25
CA GLY A 241 -10.71 8.22 -22.05
C GLY A 241 -9.80 8.25 -23.28
N VAL A 242 -10.03 7.44 -24.32
CA VAL A 242 -9.10 7.27 -25.43
C VAL A 242 -8.85 8.56 -26.21
N GLN A 243 -9.89 9.38 -26.45
CA GLN A 243 -9.74 10.68 -27.12
C GLN A 243 -8.92 11.66 -26.29
N PHE A 244 -9.17 11.72 -24.97
CA PHE A 244 -8.38 12.56 -24.06
C PHE A 244 -6.91 12.14 -24.04
N GLU A 245 -6.61 10.85 -23.96
CA GLU A 245 -5.24 10.31 -23.94
C GLU A 245 -4.50 10.59 -25.26
N LEU A 246 -5.18 10.43 -26.39
CA LEU A 246 -4.63 10.84 -27.69
C LEU A 246 -4.35 12.34 -27.73
N ALA A 247 -5.29 13.16 -27.27
CA ALA A 247 -5.15 14.61 -27.24
C ALA A 247 -3.95 15.05 -26.38
N GLU A 248 -3.76 14.48 -25.20
CA GLU A 248 -2.59 14.77 -24.33
C GLU A 248 -1.27 14.48 -25.07
N LEU A 249 -1.21 13.36 -25.78
CA LEU A 249 0.00 12.99 -26.53
C LEU A 249 0.27 13.94 -27.72
N LEU A 250 -0.77 14.33 -28.45
CA LEU A 250 -0.68 15.28 -29.58
C LEU A 250 -0.35 16.71 -29.08
N HIS A 251 -0.85 17.09 -27.90
CA HIS A 251 -0.65 18.42 -27.32
C HIS A 251 0.83 18.73 -27.03
N THR A 252 1.64 17.70 -26.71
CA THR A 252 3.08 17.84 -26.48
C THR A 252 3.90 18.15 -27.74
N SER A 253 3.29 18.09 -28.93
CA SER A 253 3.97 18.33 -30.19
C SER A 253 4.35 19.80 -30.39
N THR A 254 5.50 20.04 -30.98
CA THR A 254 5.91 21.38 -31.42
C THR A 254 5.23 21.81 -32.73
N ASP A 255 4.61 20.85 -33.47
CA ASP A 255 3.88 21.11 -34.72
C ASP A 255 2.48 21.65 -34.42
N GLU A 256 2.19 22.85 -34.93
CA GLU A 256 0.90 23.52 -34.73
C GLU A 256 -0.29 22.73 -35.36
N ILE A 257 -0.06 22.01 -36.45
CA ILE A 257 -1.11 21.20 -37.07
C ILE A 257 -1.51 20.06 -36.13
N VAL A 258 -0.50 19.41 -35.54
CA VAL A 258 -0.71 18.33 -34.57
C VAL A 258 -1.39 18.86 -33.31
N ARG A 259 -1.02 20.05 -32.81
CA ARG A 259 -1.72 20.66 -31.65
C ARG A 259 -3.17 21.04 -31.95
N ARG A 260 -3.49 21.42 -33.17
CA ARG A 260 -4.90 21.63 -33.59
C ARG A 260 -5.70 20.33 -33.61
N GLU A 261 -5.08 19.21 -33.96
CA GLU A 261 -5.70 17.89 -33.84
C GLU A 261 -5.97 17.56 -32.37
N ALA A 262 -5.02 17.84 -31.46
CA ALA A 262 -5.24 17.67 -30.01
C ALA A 262 -6.51 18.39 -29.52
N GLU A 263 -6.72 19.64 -29.95
CA GLU A 263 -7.93 20.39 -29.61
C GLU A 263 -9.23 19.70 -30.11
N GLN A 264 -9.18 19.10 -31.29
CA GLN A 264 -10.33 18.37 -31.83
C GLN A 264 -10.63 17.11 -31.00
N GLU A 265 -9.59 16.42 -30.55
CA GLU A 265 -9.73 15.24 -29.70
C GLU A 265 -10.21 15.58 -28.28
N TYR A 266 -9.75 16.70 -27.67
CA TYR A 266 -10.35 17.18 -26.40
C TYR A 266 -11.85 17.48 -26.54
N ARG A 267 -12.26 18.11 -27.66
CA ARG A 267 -13.68 18.32 -27.95
C ARG A 267 -14.44 17.02 -28.21
N ALA A 268 -13.78 16.02 -28.80
CA ALA A 268 -14.35 14.69 -28.95
C ALA A 268 -14.57 14.04 -27.58
N ALA A 269 -13.58 14.10 -26.68
CA ALA A 269 -13.71 13.61 -25.31
C ALA A 269 -14.88 14.27 -24.56
N LEU A 270 -15.13 15.56 -24.77
CA LEU A 270 -16.28 16.28 -24.17
C LEU A 270 -17.61 15.90 -24.80
N ARG A 271 -17.67 15.46 -26.06
CA ARG A 271 -18.91 14.92 -26.64
C ARG A 271 -19.33 13.61 -25.98
N GLU A 272 -18.34 12.77 -25.64
CA GLU A 272 -18.56 11.51 -24.93
C GLU A 272 -18.85 11.72 -23.44
N ASN A 273 -18.09 12.58 -22.80
CA ASN A 273 -18.28 12.93 -21.39
C ASN A 273 -18.22 14.46 -21.19
N PRO A 274 -19.36 15.15 -21.20
CA PRO A 274 -19.43 16.60 -21.01
C PRO A 274 -18.89 17.10 -19.67
N GLN A 275 -18.71 16.21 -18.69
CA GLN A 275 -18.16 16.50 -17.37
C GLN A 275 -16.68 16.07 -17.25
N ASN A 276 -16.00 15.80 -18.36
CA ASN A 276 -14.57 15.54 -18.35
C ASN A 276 -13.82 16.86 -18.05
N GLU A 277 -13.62 17.12 -16.78
CA GLU A 277 -12.98 18.32 -16.26
C GLU A 277 -11.59 18.55 -16.87
N LYS A 278 -10.78 17.50 -17.01
CA LYS A 278 -9.43 17.58 -17.61
C LYS A 278 -9.48 18.09 -19.04
N SER A 279 -10.41 17.63 -19.87
CA SER A 279 -10.59 18.14 -21.24
C SER A 279 -11.03 19.60 -21.26
N ILE A 280 -11.88 20.03 -20.31
CA ILE A 280 -12.28 21.42 -20.17
C ILE A 280 -11.08 22.28 -19.80
N LEU A 281 -10.24 21.85 -18.85
CA LEU A 281 -9.02 22.56 -18.46
C LEU A 281 -8.07 22.74 -19.63
N ARG A 282 -7.82 21.67 -20.41
CA ARG A 282 -6.94 21.75 -21.58
C ARG A 282 -7.47 22.67 -22.66
N LEU A 283 -8.77 22.70 -22.91
CA LEU A 283 -9.36 23.64 -23.85
C LEU A 283 -9.25 25.09 -23.34
N ALA A 284 -9.49 25.31 -22.04
CA ALA A 284 -9.31 26.61 -21.40
C ALA A 284 -7.86 27.14 -21.55
N GLU A 285 -6.87 26.26 -21.38
CA GLU A 285 -5.46 26.58 -21.62
C GLU A 285 -5.20 26.95 -23.09
N VAL A 286 -5.68 26.14 -24.02
CA VAL A 286 -5.55 26.40 -25.46
C VAL A 286 -6.21 27.73 -25.85
N ASP A 287 -7.39 28.05 -25.32
CA ASP A 287 -8.08 29.30 -25.62
C ASP A 287 -7.36 30.50 -24.99
N ALA A 288 -6.77 30.34 -23.77
CA ALA A 288 -5.93 31.38 -23.17
C ALA A 288 -4.68 31.66 -24.05
N GLN A 289 -4.01 30.64 -24.55
CA GLN A 289 -2.84 30.78 -25.45
C GLN A 289 -3.18 31.46 -26.77
N LYS A 290 -4.37 31.21 -27.29
CA LYS A 290 -4.90 31.87 -28.50
C LYS A 290 -5.36 33.32 -28.29
N GLY A 291 -5.41 33.77 -27.03
CA GLY A 291 -5.90 35.08 -26.66
C GLY A 291 -7.42 35.18 -26.52
N ASN A 292 -8.12 34.07 -26.57
CA ASN A 292 -9.58 33.99 -26.36
C ASN A 292 -9.92 34.02 -24.85
N ILE A 293 -9.52 35.10 -24.18
CA ILE A 293 -9.50 35.18 -22.71
C ILE A 293 -10.89 34.99 -22.09
N GLU A 294 -11.94 35.58 -22.69
CA GLU A 294 -13.32 35.44 -22.19
C GLU A 294 -13.83 34.01 -22.25
N GLN A 295 -13.53 33.28 -23.32
CA GLN A 295 -13.90 31.88 -23.49
C GLN A 295 -13.13 31.01 -22.51
N SER A 296 -11.81 31.18 -22.41
CA SER A 296 -10.96 30.50 -21.43
C SER A 296 -11.47 30.72 -20.00
N TYR A 297 -11.89 31.95 -19.64
CA TYR A 297 -12.47 32.22 -18.34
C TYR A 297 -13.76 31.43 -18.09
N GLN A 298 -14.64 31.30 -19.08
CA GLN A 298 -15.87 30.50 -18.96
C GLN A 298 -15.58 29.01 -18.77
N GLU A 299 -14.60 28.49 -19.50
CA GLU A 299 -14.19 27.09 -19.42
C GLU A 299 -13.56 26.78 -18.05
N TYR A 300 -12.63 27.62 -17.56
CA TYR A 300 -12.11 27.49 -16.20
C TYR A 300 -13.21 27.62 -15.12
N THR A 301 -14.21 28.48 -15.33
CA THR A 301 -15.33 28.59 -14.41
C THR A 301 -16.10 27.29 -14.34
N ASN A 302 -16.36 26.66 -15.49
CA ASN A 302 -17.02 25.35 -15.56
C ASN A 302 -16.18 24.27 -14.87
N ALA A 303 -14.86 24.24 -15.10
CA ALA A 303 -13.96 23.29 -14.43
C ALA A 303 -13.98 23.46 -12.90
N VAL A 304 -13.93 24.70 -12.39
CA VAL A 304 -14.01 24.99 -10.95
C VAL A 304 -15.37 24.61 -10.38
N GLU A 305 -16.48 24.74 -11.12
CA GLU A 305 -17.80 24.30 -10.70
C GLU A 305 -17.89 22.77 -10.61
N LEU A 306 -17.30 22.06 -11.55
CA LEU A 306 -17.23 20.59 -11.55
C LEU A 306 -16.33 20.05 -10.42
N GLN A 307 -15.17 20.67 -10.22
CA GLN A 307 -14.22 20.30 -9.18
C GLN A 307 -13.73 21.52 -8.38
N PRO A 308 -14.47 21.94 -7.35
CA PRO A 308 -14.10 23.10 -6.52
C PRO A 308 -12.76 22.96 -5.77
N GLY A 309 -12.27 21.74 -5.63
CA GLY A 309 -10.98 21.41 -5.01
C GLY A 309 -9.80 21.37 -5.99
N ASP A 310 -10.01 21.60 -7.29
CA ASP A 310 -8.93 21.59 -8.27
C ASP A 310 -8.12 22.91 -8.22
N ALA A 311 -6.83 22.78 -7.91
CA ALA A 311 -5.91 23.92 -7.81
C ALA A 311 -5.52 24.46 -9.18
N ASP A 312 -5.44 23.60 -10.21
CA ASP A 312 -5.05 24.00 -11.57
C ASP A 312 -6.18 24.80 -12.24
N ALA A 313 -7.43 24.36 -12.08
CA ALA A 313 -8.59 25.12 -12.54
C ALA A 313 -8.63 26.54 -11.95
N LYS A 314 -8.39 26.65 -10.63
CA LYS A 314 -8.34 27.95 -9.93
C LYS A 314 -7.15 28.80 -10.38
N LEU A 315 -5.99 28.21 -10.57
CA LEU A 315 -4.79 28.89 -11.07
C LEU A 315 -5.02 29.43 -12.48
N GLY A 316 -5.57 28.60 -13.38
CA GLY A 316 -5.90 29.00 -14.73
C GLY A 316 -6.94 30.14 -14.75
N MET A 317 -8.01 30.03 -13.98
CA MET A 317 -9.01 31.08 -13.82
C MET A 317 -8.39 32.39 -13.29
N ALA A 318 -7.46 32.29 -12.33
CA ALA A 318 -6.77 33.47 -11.81
C ALA A 318 -5.86 34.12 -12.88
N LYS A 319 -5.17 33.34 -13.72
CA LYS A 319 -4.39 33.85 -14.85
C LYS A 319 -5.27 34.62 -15.83
N THR A 320 -6.44 34.10 -16.20
CA THR A 320 -7.39 34.78 -17.10
C THR A 320 -7.92 36.07 -16.49
N LEU A 321 -8.25 36.08 -15.18
CA LEU A 321 -8.68 37.28 -14.45
C LEU A 321 -7.57 38.36 -14.41
N ILE A 322 -6.30 37.97 -14.27
CA ILE A 322 -5.18 38.91 -14.36
C ILE A 322 -5.12 39.54 -15.77
N ALA A 323 -5.29 38.74 -16.83
CA ALA A 323 -5.34 39.25 -18.21
C ALA A 323 -6.53 40.19 -18.44
N MET A 324 -7.67 39.95 -17.77
CA MET A 324 -8.85 40.80 -17.77
C MET A 324 -8.73 42.02 -16.84
N ASN A 325 -7.57 42.26 -16.20
CA ASN A 325 -7.33 43.30 -15.21
C ASN A 325 -8.23 43.23 -13.95
N GLN A 326 -8.76 42.07 -13.60
CA GLN A 326 -9.56 41.84 -12.40
C GLN A 326 -8.71 41.33 -11.25
N SER A 327 -7.73 42.12 -10.81
CA SER A 327 -6.67 41.73 -9.87
C SER A 327 -7.21 41.26 -8.51
N ASP A 328 -8.27 41.85 -7.97
CA ASP A 328 -8.82 41.49 -6.65
C ASP A 328 -9.46 40.09 -6.66
N LYS A 329 -10.17 39.73 -7.74
CA LYS A 329 -10.72 38.38 -7.89
C LYS A 329 -9.61 37.34 -8.11
N ALA A 330 -8.59 37.70 -8.90
CA ALA A 330 -7.45 36.81 -9.12
C ALA A 330 -6.68 36.54 -7.83
N LEU A 331 -6.53 37.56 -6.96
CA LEU A 331 -5.88 37.38 -5.66
C LEU A 331 -6.58 36.31 -4.81
N ALA A 332 -7.89 36.41 -4.67
CA ALA A 332 -8.67 35.46 -3.87
C ALA A 332 -8.53 34.01 -4.37
N LEU A 333 -8.48 33.82 -5.71
CA LEU A 333 -8.28 32.48 -6.29
C LEU A 333 -6.86 31.96 -6.10
N LEU A 334 -5.84 32.80 -6.24
CA LEU A 334 -4.47 32.42 -6.00
C LEU A 334 -4.22 32.05 -4.53
N GLU A 335 -4.82 32.79 -3.59
CA GLU A 335 -4.79 32.45 -2.17
C GLU A 335 -5.45 31.08 -1.90
N GLN A 336 -6.58 30.77 -2.54
CA GLN A 336 -7.19 29.44 -2.47
C GLN A 336 -6.32 28.36 -3.10
N THR A 337 -5.65 28.66 -4.22
CA THR A 337 -4.75 27.72 -4.90
C THR A 337 -3.61 27.29 -3.97
N VAL A 338 -2.94 28.22 -3.29
CA VAL A 338 -1.83 27.90 -2.37
C VAL A 338 -2.33 27.24 -1.08
N GLN A 339 -3.60 27.40 -0.70
CA GLN A 339 -4.20 26.64 0.40
C GLN A 339 -4.44 25.18 0.00
N LEU A 340 -4.88 24.93 -1.24
CA LEU A 340 -5.09 23.59 -1.77
C LEU A 340 -3.76 22.89 -2.07
N GLU A 341 -2.83 23.60 -2.67
CA GLU A 341 -1.48 23.13 -3.04
C GLU A 341 -0.39 24.07 -2.50
N PRO A 342 0.03 23.91 -1.26
CA PRO A 342 1.05 24.78 -0.65
C PRO A 342 2.42 24.75 -1.33
N THR A 343 2.67 23.82 -2.23
CA THR A 343 3.94 23.66 -2.96
C THR A 343 3.84 24.13 -4.41
N ASN A 344 2.73 24.71 -4.82
CA ASN A 344 2.53 25.20 -6.19
C ASN A 344 3.38 26.45 -6.47
N ALA A 345 4.54 26.26 -7.09
CA ALA A 345 5.49 27.32 -7.37
C ALA A 345 4.87 28.43 -8.24
N THR A 346 4.12 28.08 -9.28
CA THR A 346 3.48 29.05 -10.19
C THR A 346 2.49 29.94 -9.45
N ALA A 347 1.67 29.41 -8.56
CA ALA A 347 0.74 30.18 -7.76
C ALA A 347 1.48 31.18 -6.85
N HIS A 348 2.55 30.78 -6.18
CA HIS A 348 3.39 31.65 -5.36
C HIS A 348 4.03 32.79 -6.20
N TYR A 349 4.54 32.47 -7.39
CA TYR A 349 5.07 33.50 -8.29
C TYR A 349 4.01 34.52 -8.70
N ARG A 350 2.80 34.06 -9.06
CA ARG A 350 1.69 34.93 -9.46
C ARG A 350 1.21 35.80 -8.27
N LEU A 351 1.13 35.24 -7.07
CA LEU A 351 0.84 35.99 -5.84
C LEU A 351 1.90 37.07 -5.59
N ALA A 352 3.18 36.71 -5.63
CA ALA A 352 4.27 37.68 -5.44
C ALA A 352 4.19 38.84 -6.41
N THR A 353 3.89 38.54 -7.68
CA THR A 353 3.77 39.56 -8.73
C THR A 353 2.55 40.46 -8.48
N LEU A 354 1.43 39.88 -8.08
CA LEU A 354 0.20 40.60 -7.82
C LEU A 354 0.30 41.47 -6.56
N TYR A 355 0.86 40.98 -5.45
CA TYR A 355 1.14 41.73 -4.24
C TYR A 355 2.08 42.93 -4.52
N ARG A 356 3.11 42.72 -5.35
CA ARG A 356 3.99 43.83 -5.76
C ARG A 356 3.22 44.89 -6.52
N LYS A 357 2.35 44.53 -7.47
CA LYS A 357 1.50 45.45 -8.21
C LYS A 357 0.54 46.24 -7.28
N MET A 358 0.11 45.62 -6.19
CA MET A 358 -0.76 46.22 -5.17
C MET A 358 0.00 47.01 -4.09
N GLY A 359 1.33 47.11 -4.16
CA GLY A 359 2.16 47.80 -3.16
C GLY A 359 2.42 47.01 -1.87
N ARG A 360 2.02 45.74 -1.78
CA ARG A 360 2.23 44.86 -0.64
C ARG A 360 3.60 44.19 -0.73
N VAL A 361 4.67 44.98 -0.43
CA VAL A 361 6.05 44.59 -0.69
C VAL A 361 6.50 43.38 0.17
N ASP A 362 6.12 43.34 1.45
CA ASP A 362 6.54 42.27 2.35
C ASP A 362 5.88 40.94 1.97
N ASP A 363 4.59 40.94 1.64
CA ASP A 363 3.86 39.76 1.16
C ASP A 363 4.46 39.27 -0.16
N SER A 364 4.79 40.19 -1.09
CA SER A 364 5.42 39.85 -2.35
C SER A 364 6.80 39.17 -2.15
N LYS A 365 7.59 39.63 -1.18
CA LYS A 365 8.87 39.01 -0.86
C LYS A 365 8.72 37.62 -0.28
N SER A 366 7.79 37.45 0.64
CA SER A 366 7.49 36.14 1.25
C SER A 366 7.09 35.09 0.20
N GLU A 367 6.17 35.46 -0.69
CA GLU A 367 5.71 34.58 -1.76
C GLU A 367 6.83 34.26 -2.78
N MET A 368 7.69 35.23 -3.09
CA MET A 368 8.84 35.04 -3.97
C MET A 368 9.87 34.06 -3.37
N ASP A 369 10.08 34.08 -2.07
CA ASP A 369 10.98 33.14 -1.40
C ASP A 369 10.38 31.70 -1.39
N LEU A 370 9.07 31.56 -1.22
CA LEU A 370 8.37 30.28 -1.38
C LEU A 370 8.45 29.76 -2.82
N TYR A 371 8.23 30.62 -3.81
CA TYR A 371 8.42 30.27 -5.22
C TYR A 371 9.80 29.67 -5.49
N LYS A 372 10.88 30.35 -5.07
CA LYS A 372 12.25 29.84 -5.27
C LYS A 372 12.46 28.48 -4.63
N LYS A 373 12.00 28.31 -3.39
CA LYS A 373 12.09 27.05 -2.65
C LYS A 373 11.39 25.91 -3.37
N PHE A 374 10.16 26.13 -3.79
CA PHE A 374 9.36 25.07 -4.41
C PHE A 374 9.79 24.79 -5.86
N LYS A 375 10.26 25.82 -6.59
CA LYS A 375 10.87 25.64 -7.91
C LYS A 375 12.11 24.73 -7.82
N GLU A 376 13.02 25.00 -6.90
CA GLU A 376 14.22 24.17 -6.69
C GLU A 376 13.86 22.72 -6.30
N MET A 377 12.88 22.55 -5.43
CA MET A 377 12.39 21.22 -5.04
C MET A 377 11.82 20.46 -6.25
N LYS A 378 11.05 21.12 -7.10
CA LYS A 378 10.47 20.55 -8.31
C LYS A 378 11.55 20.15 -9.33
N GLU A 379 12.54 21.00 -9.56
CA GLU A 379 13.67 20.71 -10.46
C GLU A 379 14.43 19.44 -9.98
N LYS A 380 14.67 19.31 -8.68
CA LYS A 380 15.28 18.11 -8.09
C LYS A 380 14.41 16.86 -8.31
N LEU A 381 13.10 16.99 -8.15
CA LEU A 381 12.16 15.89 -8.36
C LEU A 381 12.08 15.47 -9.84
N GLN A 382 12.07 16.42 -10.75
CA GLN A 382 12.11 16.15 -12.19
C GLN A 382 13.41 15.46 -12.62
N ALA A 383 14.56 15.88 -12.06
CA ALA A 383 15.84 15.21 -12.29
C ALA A 383 15.81 13.75 -11.81
N LEU A 384 15.22 13.50 -10.65
CA LEU A 384 15.04 12.16 -10.11
C LEU A 384 14.12 11.30 -10.98
N TYR A 385 12.98 11.83 -11.44
CA TYR A 385 12.08 11.11 -12.36
C TYR A 385 12.77 10.73 -13.66
N LYS A 386 13.58 11.64 -14.20
CA LYS A 386 14.37 11.40 -15.41
C LYS A 386 15.41 10.30 -15.18
N GLU A 387 16.09 10.31 -14.05
CA GLU A 387 17.07 9.28 -13.67
C GLU A 387 16.41 7.91 -13.51
N LEU A 388 15.24 7.86 -12.86
CA LEU A 388 14.48 6.64 -12.62
C LEU A 388 13.71 6.16 -13.87
N GLN A 389 13.68 6.92 -14.95
CA GLN A 389 12.87 6.67 -16.16
C GLN A 389 11.37 6.51 -15.85
N VAL A 390 10.89 7.15 -14.78
CA VAL A 390 9.50 7.16 -14.37
C VAL A 390 8.85 8.44 -14.86
N GLN A 391 7.75 8.34 -15.62
CA GLN A 391 6.97 9.51 -15.97
C GLN A 391 6.05 9.90 -14.80
N PRO A 392 6.09 11.15 -14.33
CA PRO A 392 5.10 11.63 -13.37
C PRO A 392 3.71 11.59 -14.01
N LYS A 393 2.69 11.29 -13.19
CA LYS A 393 1.29 11.15 -13.65
C LYS A 393 0.74 12.42 -14.33
N GLU A 394 1.35 13.56 -14.07
CA GLU A 394 0.94 14.86 -14.59
C GLU A 394 2.18 15.74 -14.83
N ILE A 395 2.59 15.88 -16.10
CA ILE A 395 3.47 16.98 -16.51
C ILE A 395 2.54 18.11 -16.91
N ARG A 396 2.53 19.19 -16.13
CA ARG A 396 1.66 20.35 -16.34
C ARG A 396 2.23 21.21 -17.51
N ALA A 397 1.39 21.51 -18.48
CA ALA A 397 1.78 22.27 -19.67
C ALA A 397 2.19 23.73 -19.37
N ASP A 398 1.69 24.30 -18.27
CA ASP A 398 1.95 25.70 -17.87
C ASP A 398 3.43 26.00 -17.55
N GLU A 399 4.27 24.99 -17.46
CA GLU A 399 5.65 25.12 -17.01
C GLU A 399 6.63 25.42 -18.13
N GLN A 400 6.17 25.31 -19.36
CA GLN A 400 6.99 25.67 -20.55
C GLN A 400 6.97 27.17 -20.85
N GLU A 401 6.02 27.94 -20.31
CA GLU A 401 5.90 29.38 -20.56
C GLU A 401 6.80 30.26 -19.66
N GLU A 402 7.48 29.70 -18.65
CA GLU A 402 8.33 30.46 -17.71
C GLU A 402 9.83 30.39 -18.05
N GLN A 403 10.23 29.78 -19.17
CA GLN A 403 11.60 29.84 -19.73
C GLN A 403 11.73 30.88 -20.81
#